data_ef4e556275c7cd77dca6120a66685047
#
_entry.id   ef4e556275c7cd77dca6120a66685047
#
_cell.length_a   1.000
_cell.length_b   1.000
_cell.length_c   1.000
_cell.angle_alpha   90.00
_cell.angle_beta   90.00
_cell.angle_gamma   90.00
#
_symmetry.space_group_name_H-M   'P 1'
#
loop_
_entity.id
_entity.type
_entity.pdbx_description
1 polymer ?
#
loop_
_entity_poly.entity_id
_entity_poly.type
_entity_poly.pdbx_seq_one_letter_code
_entity_poly.pdbx_strand_id
1 'polypeptide(L)'
;MKFCSLYSGSSGNSIFIASDNSKVLIDAGLAGKKIDDALKYIGEESSSIDGIFITHEHIDHIKGVGVLSRKYDIPIYANDNTWAVMEKNIGKIKEHNIRIMDRRSSITINDLEIRSFNIPHDAIAPVGYTVSSAGKNASVVTDFGVFTEEIRDNIIDSDIILLESNHDVNMLRM
;
A
#
# COMPACT_ATOMS: atom_id res chain seq x y z
N MET A 1 -4.65 -16.63 3.01
CA MET A 1 -4.04 -15.30 2.78
C MET A 1 -2.60 -15.31 3.31
N LYS A 2 -1.63 -14.75 2.56
CA LYS A 2 -0.25 -14.44 3.01
C LYS A 2 -0.16 -12.95 3.27
N PHE A 3 0.58 -12.56 4.31
CA PHE A 3 0.87 -11.16 4.64
C PHE A 3 2.35 -11.06 5.03
N CYS A 4 3.08 -10.14 4.41
CA CYS A 4 4.48 -9.91 4.70
C CYS A 4 4.83 -8.42 4.59
N SER A 5 5.32 -7.83 5.68
CA SER A 5 5.98 -6.53 5.62
C SER A 5 7.37 -6.74 5.01
N LEU A 6 7.54 -6.39 3.73
CA LEU A 6 8.84 -6.44 3.07
C LEU A 6 9.77 -5.37 3.64
N TYR A 7 9.22 -4.18 3.86
CA TYR A 7 9.89 -3.05 4.48
C TYR A 7 8.87 -2.19 5.22
N SER A 8 9.26 -1.66 6.37
CA SER A 8 8.45 -0.71 7.16
C SER A 8 9.37 0.26 7.87
N GLY A 9 9.18 1.57 7.66
CA GLY A 9 9.93 2.64 8.29
C GLY A 9 10.27 3.79 7.35
N SER A 10 10.86 4.85 7.89
CA SER A 10 11.18 6.12 7.20
C SER A 10 12.09 6.00 5.98
N SER A 11 12.72 4.87 5.75
CA SER A 11 13.55 4.62 4.57
C SER A 11 12.78 4.04 3.39
N GLY A 12 11.55 3.58 3.62
CA GLY A 12 10.63 3.07 2.63
C GLY A 12 9.70 1.98 3.15
N ASN A 13 8.49 1.98 2.65
CA ASN A 13 7.41 1.08 3.02
C ASN A 13 6.99 0.22 1.83
N SER A 14 6.77 -1.07 2.04
CA SER A 14 6.20 -1.98 1.05
C SER A 14 5.68 -3.23 1.74
N ILE A 15 4.41 -3.52 1.57
CA ILE A 15 3.73 -4.65 2.18
C ILE A 15 3.20 -5.56 1.08
N PHE A 16 3.54 -6.84 1.17
CA PHE A 16 3.04 -7.88 0.27
C PHE A 16 1.85 -8.58 0.89
N ILE A 17 0.76 -8.68 0.12
CA ILE A 17 -0.45 -9.43 0.50
C ILE A 17 -0.84 -10.33 -0.66
N ALA A 18 -1.14 -11.60 -0.37
CA ALA A 18 -1.57 -12.54 -1.38
C ALA A 18 -2.66 -13.50 -0.88
N SER A 19 -3.54 -13.84 -1.79
CA SER A 19 -4.44 -14.99 -1.71
C SER A 19 -3.89 -16.17 -2.51
N ASP A 20 -4.72 -17.14 -2.83
CA ASP A 20 -4.34 -18.26 -3.70
C ASP A 20 -4.27 -17.83 -5.19
N ASN A 21 -5.02 -16.78 -5.59
CA ASN A 21 -5.16 -16.38 -6.99
C ASN A 21 -4.69 -14.94 -7.28
N SER A 22 -4.29 -14.17 -6.26
CA SER A 22 -3.93 -12.76 -6.42
C SER A 22 -2.82 -12.34 -5.50
N LYS A 23 -1.98 -11.42 -5.97
CA LYS A 23 -0.84 -10.86 -5.23
C LYS A 23 -0.79 -9.36 -5.43
N VAL A 24 -0.75 -8.62 -4.34
CA VAL A 24 -0.68 -7.15 -4.39
C VAL A 24 0.43 -6.62 -3.49
N LEU A 25 0.92 -5.43 -3.83
CA LEU A 25 1.73 -4.61 -2.94
C LEU A 25 0.91 -3.43 -2.44
N ILE A 26 1.02 -3.15 -1.15
CA ILE A 26 0.65 -1.85 -0.61
C ILE A 26 1.94 -1.07 -0.46
N ASP A 27 2.05 0.00 -1.23
CA ASP A 27 3.24 0.82 -1.43
C ASP A 27 4.47 0.09 -2.02
N ALA A 28 5.40 0.88 -2.57
CA ALA A 28 6.67 0.43 -3.10
C ALA A 28 7.73 1.53 -2.89
N GLY A 29 7.98 1.84 -1.62
CA GLY A 29 8.75 3.00 -1.18
C GLY A 29 10.26 2.90 -1.33
N LEU A 30 10.80 1.76 -1.76
CA LEU A 30 12.22 1.56 -2.00
C LEU A 30 12.54 1.48 -3.49
N ALA A 31 13.84 1.51 -3.84
CA ALA A 31 14.26 1.24 -5.22
C ALA A 31 13.69 -0.10 -5.69
N GLY A 32 13.12 -0.14 -6.91
CA GLY A 32 12.45 -1.32 -7.44
C GLY A 32 13.27 -2.60 -7.35
N LYS A 33 14.62 -2.52 -7.48
CA LYS A 33 15.50 -3.66 -7.30
C LYS A 33 15.44 -4.23 -5.86
N LYS A 34 15.38 -3.36 -4.85
CA LYS A 34 15.29 -3.83 -3.45
C LYS A 34 13.98 -4.55 -3.18
N ILE A 35 12.88 -4.07 -3.75
CA ILE A 35 11.57 -4.74 -3.65
C ILE A 35 11.59 -6.08 -4.39
N ASP A 36 12.16 -6.11 -5.59
CA ASP A 36 12.37 -7.34 -6.39
C ASP A 36 13.17 -8.39 -5.60
N ASP A 37 14.28 -7.97 -4.97
CA ASP A 37 15.11 -8.84 -4.15
C ASP A 37 14.36 -9.34 -2.88
N ALA A 38 13.57 -8.49 -2.26
CA ALA A 38 12.77 -8.86 -1.07
C ALA A 38 11.64 -9.83 -1.42
N LEU A 39 10.95 -9.65 -2.54
CA LEU A 39 9.95 -10.61 -3.04
C LEU A 39 10.59 -11.97 -3.30
N LYS A 40 11.73 -12.01 -3.99
CA LYS A 40 12.48 -13.27 -4.21
C LYS A 40 12.89 -13.95 -2.92
N TYR A 41 13.29 -13.17 -1.90
CA TYR A 41 13.66 -13.72 -0.60
C TYR A 41 12.51 -14.48 0.08
N ILE A 42 11.27 -14.04 -0.13
CA ILE A 42 10.06 -14.73 0.37
C ILE A 42 9.49 -15.77 -0.62
N GLY A 43 10.21 -16.06 -1.71
CA GLY A 43 9.81 -17.05 -2.72
C GLY A 43 8.76 -16.53 -3.71
N GLU A 44 8.65 -15.22 -3.89
CA GLU A 44 7.69 -14.58 -4.80
C GLU A 44 8.41 -13.84 -5.94
N GLU A 45 7.73 -13.68 -7.06
CA GLU A 45 8.26 -12.99 -8.23
C GLU A 45 7.51 -11.67 -8.48
N SER A 46 8.23 -10.59 -8.76
CA SER A 46 7.60 -9.28 -9.05
C SER A 46 6.68 -9.33 -10.28
N SER A 47 6.96 -10.22 -11.23
CA SER A 47 6.13 -10.41 -12.43
C SER A 47 4.77 -11.06 -12.14
N SER A 48 4.58 -11.60 -10.95
CA SER A 48 3.30 -12.18 -10.52
C SER A 48 2.44 -11.23 -9.68
N ILE A 49 2.85 -9.97 -9.53
CA ILE A 49 2.08 -8.95 -8.81
C ILE A 49 0.97 -8.41 -9.70
N ASP A 50 -0.27 -8.48 -9.25
CA ASP A 50 -1.47 -8.06 -9.97
C ASP A 50 -1.78 -6.56 -9.79
N GLY A 51 -1.20 -5.91 -8.79
CA GLY A 51 -1.39 -4.47 -8.56
C GLY A 51 -0.54 -3.89 -7.44
N ILE A 52 -0.23 -2.60 -7.55
CA ILE A 52 0.40 -1.80 -6.49
C ILE A 52 -0.61 -0.76 -6.05
N PHE A 53 -0.99 -0.77 -4.78
CA PHE A 53 -1.93 0.15 -4.15
C PHE A 53 -1.16 1.19 -3.35
N ILE A 54 -1.40 2.47 -3.60
CA ILE A 54 -0.65 3.57 -3.02
C ILE A 54 -1.46 4.20 -1.89
N THR A 55 -0.84 4.28 -0.70
CA THR A 55 -1.44 4.95 0.45
C THR A 55 -1.42 6.47 0.28
N HIS A 56 -0.28 7.03 -0.12
CA HIS A 56 -0.08 8.46 -0.38
C HIS A 56 1.21 8.72 -1.19
N GLU A 57 1.45 9.99 -1.56
CA GLU A 57 2.46 10.40 -2.53
C GLU A 57 3.88 10.57 -1.99
N HIS A 58 4.17 10.35 -0.71
CA HIS A 58 5.52 10.52 -0.16
C HIS A 58 6.52 9.54 -0.78
N ILE A 59 7.77 10.00 -0.91
CA ILE A 59 8.78 9.27 -1.69
C ILE A 59 9.12 7.89 -1.12
N ASP A 60 9.03 7.73 0.19
CA ASP A 60 9.21 6.46 0.91
C ASP A 60 8.02 5.49 0.79
N HIS A 61 7.01 5.87 0.00
CA HIS A 61 5.88 5.02 -0.40
C HIS A 61 5.86 4.76 -1.92
N ILE A 62 6.44 5.66 -2.74
CA ILE A 62 6.29 5.58 -4.20
C ILE A 62 7.59 5.38 -4.99
N LYS A 63 8.75 5.41 -4.37
CA LYS A 63 10.07 5.45 -5.02
C LYS A 63 10.30 4.37 -6.07
N GLY A 64 9.82 3.14 -5.85
CA GLY A 64 9.97 2.00 -6.75
C GLY A 64 8.80 1.77 -7.69
N VAL A 65 7.65 2.41 -7.43
CA VAL A 65 6.38 2.17 -8.11
C VAL A 65 6.51 2.22 -9.63
N GLY A 66 7.03 3.32 -10.16
CA GLY A 66 7.13 3.51 -11.60
C GLY A 66 8.10 2.52 -12.26
N VAL A 67 9.18 2.13 -11.58
CA VAL A 67 10.15 1.15 -12.10
C VAL A 67 9.51 -0.24 -12.17
N LEU A 68 8.81 -0.66 -11.12
CA LEU A 68 8.12 -1.96 -11.07
C LEU A 68 7.01 -2.04 -12.13
N SER A 69 6.17 -1.01 -12.21
CA SER A 69 5.09 -0.95 -13.19
C SER A 69 5.63 -1.03 -14.62
N ARG A 70 6.66 -0.25 -14.99
CA ARG A 70 7.24 -0.31 -16.34
C ARG A 70 7.91 -1.65 -16.66
N LYS A 71 8.61 -2.25 -15.69
CA LYS A 71 9.39 -3.47 -15.91
C LYS A 71 8.50 -4.71 -16.01
N TYR A 72 7.45 -4.77 -15.21
CA TYR A 72 6.62 -5.97 -15.07
C TYR A 72 5.17 -5.78 -15.53
N ASP A 73 4.87 -4.60 -16.08
CA ASP A 73 3.53 -4.22 -16.58
C ASP A 73 2.44 -4.26 -15.49
N ILE A 74 2.79 -3.83 -14.27
CA ILE A 74 1.91 -3.90 -13.08
C ILE A 74 1.03 -2.65 -13.03
N PRO A 75 -0.30 -2.79 -12.88
CA PRO A 75 -1.22 -1.68 -12.63
C PRO A 75 -0.94 -1.00 -11.28
N ILE A 76 -1.10 0.32 -11.25
CA ILE A 76 -0.95 1.16 -10.06
C ILE A 76 -2.31 1.73 -9.70
N TYR A 77 -2.75 1.52 -8.47
CA TYR A 77 -4.01 2.02 -7.94
C TYR A 77 -3.77 3.13 -6.93
N ALA A 78 -4.34 4.29 -7.16
CA ALA A 78 -4.32 5.43 -6.24
C ALA A 78 -5.54 6.31 -6.50
N ASN A 79 -5.91 7.16 -5.52
CA ASN A 79 -6.93 8.18 -5.79
C ASN A 79 -6.38 9.27 -6.73
N ASP A 80 -7.26 10.01 -7.37
CA ASP A 80 -6.94 11.02 -8.38
C ASP A 80 -6.00 12.12 -7.84
N ASN A 81 -6.20 12.55 -6.60
CA ASN A 81 -5.35 13.57 -5.96
C ASN A 81 -3.92 13.06 -5.73
N THR A 82 -3.78 11.83 -5.25
CA THR A 82 -2.47 11.17 -5.10
C THR A 82 -1.80 11.01 -6.45
N TRP A 83 -2.54 10.59 -7.50
CA TRP A 83 -2.02 10.50 -8.87
C TRP A 83 -1.48 11.82 -9.38
N ALA A 84 -2.24 12.92 -9.24
CA ALA A 84 -1.86 14.24 -9.71
C ALA A 84 -0.52 14.74 -9.13
N VAL A 85 -0.17 14.29 -7.92
CA VAL A 85 1.09 14.65 -7.26
C VAL A 85 2.20 13.66 -7.58
N MET A 86 1.94 12.34 -7.48
CA MET A 86 2.99 11.33 -7.61
C MET A 86 3.48 11.12 -9.05
N GLU A 87 2.67 11.38 -10.07
CA GLU A 87 3.04 11.16 -11.49
C GLU A 87 4.35 11.83 -11.89
N LYS A 88 4.65 13.00 -11.31
CA LYS A 88 5.88 13.76 -11.55
C LYS A 88 7.13 13.07 -11.01
N ASN A 89 6.96 12.19 -10.02
CA ASN A 89 8.04 11.53 -9.30
C ASN A 89 8.32 10.11 -9.80
N ILE A 90 7.27 9.41 -10.30
CA ILE A 90 7.37 8.00 -10.69
C ILE A 90 7.76 7.79 -12.16
N GLY A 91 7.77 8.87 -12.95
CA GLY A 91 8.03 8.84 -14.39
C GLY A 91 6.83 8.32 -15.19
N LYS A 92 6.96 8.33 -16.52
CA LYS A 92 5.85 7.98 -17.42
C LYS A 92 5.36 6.55 -17.21
N ILE A 93 4.06 6.40 -16.97
CA ILE A 93 3.35 5.12 -16.82
C ILE A 93 2.49 4.87 -18.07
N LYS A 94 2.37 3.62 -18.49
CA LYS A 94 1.45 3.22 -19.55
C LYS A 94 0.01 3.48 -19.12
N GLU A 95 -0.82 3.99 -20.00
CA GLU A 95 -2.20 4.38 -19.70
C GLU A 95 -3.02 3.24 -19.08
N HIS A 96 -2.86 2.02 -19.59
CA HIS A 96 -3.57 0.85 -19.07
C HIS A 96 -3.12 0.43 -17.65
N ASN A 97 -2.01 0.96 -17.14
CA ASN A 97 -1.53 0.73 -15.78
C ASN A 97 -1.91 1.86 -14.81
N ILE A 98 -2.54 2.93 -15.29
CA ILE A 98 -3.09 3.99 -14.45
C ILE A 98 -4.49 3.58 -14.04
N ARG A 99 -4.69 3.35 -12.73
CA ARG A 99 -5.98 2.95 -12.17
C ARG A 99 -6.38 3.93 -11.07
N ILE A 100 -7.50 4.60 -11.28
CA ILE A 100 -8.08 5.45 -10.24
C ILE A 100 -8.92 4.59 -9.31
N MET A 101 -8.66 4.73 -8.02
CA MET A 101 -9.43 4.13 -6.95
C MET A 101 -9.84 5.23 -5.99
N ASP A 102 -11.12 5.54 -5.93
CA ASP A 102 -11.66 6.56 -5.05
C ASP A 102 -11.41 6.23 -3.58
N ARG A 103 -11.32 7.26 -2.74
CA ARG A 103 -11.28 7.07 -1.30
C ARG A 103 -12.62 6.51 -0.80
N ARG A 104 -12.58 5.67 0.23
CA ARG A 104 -13.77 4.97 0.78
C ARG A 104 -14.48 4.11 -0.28
N SER A 105 -13.69 3.47 -1.13
CA SER A 105 -14.20 2.55 -2.15
C SER A 105 -13.56 1.17 -2.02
N SER A 106 -14.05 0.20 -2.79
CA SER A 106 -13.43 -1.11 -2.90
C SER A 106 -13.20 -1.50 -4.35
N ILE A 107 -12.15 -2.27 -4.58
CA ILE A 107 -11.82 -2.88 -5.87
C ILE A 107 -11.55 -4.36 -5.61
N THR A 108 -12.05 -5.21 -6.51
CA THR A 108 -11.77 -6.64 -6.48
C THR A 108 -10.77 -7.01 -7.56
N ILE A 109 -9.70 -7.70 -7.17
CA ILE A 109 -8.74 -8.34 -8.07
C ILE A 109 -8.83 -9.84 -7.82
N ASN A 110 -9.43 -10.56 -8.77
CA ASN A 110 -9.77 -11.98 -8.67
C ASN A 110 -10.52 -12.30 -7.35
N ASP A 111 -9.82 -12.82 -6.33
CA ASP A 111 -10.36 -13.20 -5.02
C ASP A 111 -9.91 -12.29 -3.86
N LEU A 112 -9.19 -11.21 -4.16
CA LEU A 112 -8.87 -10.15 -3.19
C LEU A 112 -9.83 -8.98 -3.35
N GLU A 113 -10.56 -8.62 -2.30
CA GLU A 113 -11.24 -7.33 -2.17
C GLU A 113 -10.33 -6.36 -1.42
N ILE A 114 -10.00 -5.24 -2.05
CA ILE A 114 -9.18 -4.18 -1.47
C ILE A 114 -10.08 -2.97 -1.22
N ARG A 115 -10.24 -2.58 0.03
CA ARG A 115 -11.04 -1.42 0.46
C ARG A 115 -10.14 -0.33 1.02
N SER A 116 -10.32 0.91 0.56
CA SER A 116 -9.65 2.09 1.07
C SER A 116 -10.49 2.84 2.10
N PHE A 117 -9.84 3.46 3.07
CA PHE A 117 -10.43 4.38 4.05
C PHE A 117 -9.48 5.54 4.33
N ASN A 118 -10.01 6.68 4.80
CA ASN A 118 -9.17 7.84 5.04
C ASN A 118 -8.33 7.70 6.30
N ILE A 119 -7.11 8.23 6.24
CA ILE A 119 -6.24 8.42 7.40
C ILE A 119 -5.81 9.88 7.51
N PRO A 120 -5.66 10.44 8.72
CA PRO A 120 -5.15 11.80 8.91
C PRO A 120 -3.62 11.81 8.85
N HIS A 121 -3.07 12.42 7.80
CA HIS A 121 -1.63 12.58 7.58
C HIS A 121 -1.37 13.86 6.76
N ASP A 122 -0.14 14.37 6.76
CA ASP A 122 0.30 15.55 6.01
C ASP A 122 0.58 15.24 4.52
N ALA A 123 -0.36 14.55 3.88
CA ALA A 123 -0.37 14.21 2.46
C ALA A 123 -1.67 14.72 1.81
N ILE A 124 -1.72 14.70 0.46
CA ILE A 124 -2.84 15.33 -0.25
C ILE A 124 -4.18 14.60 -0.04
N ALA A 125 -4.16 13.28 -0.03
CA ALA A 125 -5.36 12.46 0.13
C ALA A 125 -5.01 11.04 0.65
N PRO A 126 -4.42 10.93 1.85
CA PRO A 126 -3.87 9.68 2.35
C PRO A 126 -4.97 8.68 2.72
N VAL A 127 -4.70 7.40 2.45
CA VAL A 127 -5.61 6.28 2.74
C VAL A 127 -4.89 5.11 3.40
N GLY A 128 -5.62 4.38 4.24
CA GLY A 128 -5.29 3.02 4.65
C GLY A 128 -6.05 2.01 3.80
N TYR A 129 -5.66 0.75 3.91
CA TYR A 129 -6.29 -0.35 3.17
C TYR A 129 -6.66 -1.51 4.07
N THR A 130 -7.83 -2.10 3.83
CA THR A 130 -8.21 -3.43 4.31
C THR A 130 -8.34 -4.35 3.11
N VAL A 131 -7.62 -5.47 3.14
CA VAL A 131 -7.62 -6.49 2.08
C VAL A 131 -8.28 -7.74 2.62
N SER A 132 -9.30 -8.21 1.92
CA SER A 132 -10.15 -9.33 2.33
C SER A 132 -10.09 -10.47 1.31
N SER A 133 -10.01 -11.71 1.77
CA SER A 133 -10.14 -12.92 0.95
C SER A 133 -10.48 -14.12 1.82
N ALA A 134 -11.40 -14.96 1.37
CA ALA A 134 -11.82 -16.21 2.02
C ALA A 134 -12.12 -16.04 3.54
N GLY A 135 -12.80 -14.94 3.91
CA GLY A 135 -13.19 -14.65 5.29
C GLY A 135 -12.02 -14.21 6.18
N LYS A 136 -10.87 -13.84 5.61
CA LYS A 136 -9.71 -13.26 6.30
C LYS A 136 -9.50 -11.83 5.89
N ASN A 137 -9.16 -10.97 6.86
CA ASN A 137 -8.93 -9.56 6.68
C ASN A 137 -7.52 -9.14 7.14
N ALA A 138 -6.82 -8.39 6.30
CA ALA A 138 -5.54 -7.80 6.62
C ALA A 138 -5.60 -6.28 6.42
N SER A 139 -5.26 -5.49 7.43
CA SER A 139 -5.27 -4.03 7.35
C SER A 139 -3.88 -3.44 7.43
N VAL A 140 -3.68 -2.38 6.63
CA VAL A 140 -2.45 -1.58 6.58
C VAL A 140 -2.80 -0.13 6.87
N VAL A 141 -2.24 0.40 7.94
CA VAL A 141 -2.43 1.79 8.41
C VAL A 141 -1.06 2.34 8.77
N THR A 142 -0.47 3.06 7.85
CA THR A 142 0.83 3.74 8.02
C THR A 142 0.64 5.25 8.07
N ASP A 143 1.58 5.95 8.67
CA ASP A 143 1.67 7.42 8.62
C ASP A 143 0.39 8.16 9.06
N PHE A 144 -0.22 7.77 10.15
CA PHE A 144 -1.36 8.51 10.69
C PHE A 144 -0.98 9.32 11.93
N GLY A 145 -1.40 10.59 11.96
CA GLY A 145 -1.15 11.49 13.09
C GLY A 145 -2.11 11.30 14.27
N VAL A 146 -3.32 10.81 14.00
CA VAL A 146 -4.38 10.60 15.01
C VAL A 146 -5.15 9.33 14.70
N PHE A 147 -5.39 8.51 15.71
CA PHE A 147 -6.24 7.32 15.59
C PHE A 147 -7.72 7.73 15.64
N THR A 148 -8.39 7.65 14.49
CA THR A 148 -9.80 8.07 14.32
C THR A 148 -10.78 6.92 14.46
N GLU A 149 -12.07 7.24 14.64
CA GLU A 149 -13.14 6.23 14.58
C GLU A 149 -13.20 5.53 13.21
N GLU A 150 -12.95 6.27 12.12
CA GLU A 150 -12.88 5.69 10.77
C GLU A 150 -11.79 4.61 10.66
N ILE A 151 -10.60 4.87 11.21
CA ILE A 151 -9.53 3.87 11.27
C ILE A 151 -10.00 2.67 12.07
N ARG A 152 -10.47 2.88 13.31
CA ARG A 152 -10.95 1.81 14.19
C ARG A 152 -11.99 0.93 13.50
N ASP A 153 -13.02 1.53 12.90
CA ASP A 153 -14.14 0.81 12.32
C ASP A 153 -13.74 -0.02 11.07
N ASN A 154 -12.68 0.41 10.36
CA ASN A 154 -12.16 -0.32 9.22
C ASN A 154 -11.20 -1.46 9.58
N ILE A 155 -10.58 -1.45 10.77
CA ILE A 155 -9.58 -2.45 11.16
C ILE A 155 -10.05 -3.41 12.25
N ILE A 156 -11.17 -3.13 12.92
CA ILE A 156 -11.62 -3.88 14.11
C ILE A 156 -11.82 -5.37 13.85
N ASP A 157 -12.26 -5.73 12.66
CA ASP A 157 -12.50 -7.13 12.26
C ASP A 157 -11.31 -7.74 11.49
N SER A 158 -10.12 -7.15 11.59
CA SER A 158 -8.94 -7.66 10.89
C SER A 158 -8.27 -8.79 11.67
N ASP A 159 -7.93 -9.88 10.97
CA ASP A 159 -7.15 -10.99 11.50
C ASP A 159 -5.66 -10.58 11.72
N ILE A 160 -5.17 -9.64 10.89
CA ILE A 160 -3.83 -9.07 10.99
C ILE A 160 -3.86 -7.56 10.68
N ILE A 161 -3.11 -6.79 11.43
CA ILE A 161 -3.00 -5.34 11.28
C ILE A 161 -1.52 -4.96 11.25
N LEU A 162 -1.09 -4.24 10.21
CA LEU A 162 0.13 -3.46 10.26
C LEU A 162 -0.27 -2.04 10.63
N LEU A 163 0.00 -1.68 11.87
CA LEU A 163 -0.28 -0.35 12.43
C LEU A 163 1.05 0.32 12.73
N GLU A 164 1.33 1.43 12.08
CA GLU A 164 2.49 2.23 12.43
C GLU A 164 2.25 2.95 13.76
N SER A 165 3.27 2.96 14.61
CA SER A 165 3.21 3.53 15.95
C SER A 165 4.47 4.37 16.21
N ASN A 166 4.70 5.37 15.34
CA ASN A 166 5.77 6.32 15.54
C ASN A 166 5.44 7.25 16.71
N HIS A 167 6.28 7.23 17.75
CA HIS A 167 6.11 8.13 18.90
C HIS A 167 7.47 8.52 19.48
N ASP A 168 7.56 9.73 19.97
CA ASP A 168 8.67 10.18 20.80
C ASP A 168 8.40 9.81 22.26
N VAL A 169 9.25 8.93 22.82
CA VAL A 169 9.13 8.46 24.20
C VAL A 169 9.15 9.60 25.21
N ASN A 170 9.85 10.70 24.93
CA ASN A 170 9.91 11.84 25.82
C ASN A 170 8.62 12.66 25.77
N MET A 171 7.98 12.78 24.60
CA MET A 171 6.67 13.42 24.47
C MET A 171 5.56 12.65 25.19
N LEU A 172 5.65 11.31 25.25
CA LEU A 172 4.67 10.50 25.95
C LEU A 172 4.78 10.59 27.50
N ARG A 173 5.90 11.13 28.02
CA ARG A 173 6.16 11.25 29.47
C ARG A 173 5.86 12.64 30.00
N MET A 174 5.42 13.57 29.17
CA MET A 174 5.00 14.93 29.54
C MET A 174 3.50 14.99 29.83
#